data_14ac762eab518f35ed9b379d1b35947e
#
_entry.id   14ac762eab518f35ed9b379d1b35947e
#
_cell.length_a   1.000
_cell.length_b   1.000
_cell.length_c   1.000
_cell.angle_alpha   90.00
_cell.angle_beta   90.00
_cell.angle_gamma   90.00
#
_symmetry.space_group_name_H-M   'P 1'
#
loop_
_entity.id
_entity.type
_entity.pdbx_description
1 polymer ?
#
loop_
_entity_poly.entity_id
_entity_poly.type
_entity_poly.pdbx_seq_one_letter_code
_entity_poly.pdbx_strand_id
1 'polypeptide(L)'
;MTADPRRAALADLGRAIAGLAQHLHSADDMATLSRLKAEVARLSRPANPTSGLHEFDPTRFQRLLDLAGPAMAGSLLAHLADDLARCRTLALTGSSDQNWDALRESSHILISLAGSVGALSLQGMAETLNTAAHAQEVTATSALIPALLSELDALIALVRATPAPKGSAP
;
A
#
# COMPACT_ATOMS: atom_id res chain seq x y z
N MET A 1 -0.85 -16.02 16.94
CA MET A 1 0.08 -15.67 15.84
C MET A 1 -0.19 -16.64 14.70
N THR A 2 -1.12 -16.32 13.83
CA THR A 2 -1.41 -17.12 12.61
C THR A 2 -0.34 -16.80 11.58
N ALA A 3 0.44 -17.81 11.20
CA ALA A 3 1.43 -17.67 10.13
C ALA A 3 0.71 -17.24 8.84
N ASP A 4 1.24 -16.24 8.16
CA ASP A 4 0.72 -15.74 6.88
C ASP A 4 0.70 -16.89 5.87
N PRO A 5 -0.50 -17.35 5.41
CA PRO A 5 -0.63 -18.49 4.51
C PRO A 5 0.09 -18.27 3.18
N ARG A 6 0.20 -17.01 2.73
CA ARG A 6 0.95 -16.64 1.53
C ARG A 6 2.45 -16.89 1.71
N ARG A 7 2.99 -16.57 2.88
CA ARG A 7 4.41 -16.75 3.20
C ARG A 7 4.77 -18.23 3.29
N ALA A 8 3.89 -19.04 3.86
CA ALA A 8 4.04 -20.48 3.91
C ALA A 8 4.03 -21.08 2.49
N ALA A 9 3.06 -20.73 1.66
CA ALA A 9 2.94 -21.21 0.28
C ALA A 9 4.16 -20.83 -0.58
N LEU A 10 4.70 -19.62 -0.43
CA LEU A 10 5.91 -19.18 -1.16
C LEU A 10 7.17 -19.95 -0.70
N ALA A 11 7.26 -20.27 0.58
CA ALA A 11 8.35 -21.10 1.10
C ALA A 11 8.27 -22.53 0.57
N ASP A 12 7.06 -23.10 0.48
CA ASP A 12 6.82 -24.42 -0.09
C ASP A 12 7.18 -24.47 -1.58
N LEU A 13 6.75 -23.46 -2.33
CA LEU A 13 7.10 -23.31 -3.75
C LEU A 13 8.61 -23.18 -3.94
N GLY A 14 9.30 -22.40 -3.11
CA GLY A 14 10.76 -22.29 -3.14
C GLY A 14 11.47 -23.63 -2.90
N ARG A 15 10.98 -24.46 -1.98
CA ARG A 15 11.50 -25.82 -1.73
C ARG A 15 11.26 -26.76 -2.93
N ALA A 16 10.07 -26.71 -3.52
CA ALA A 16 9.74 -27.52 -4.70
C ALA A 16 10.66 -27.16 -5.90
N ILE A 17 10.88 -25.86 -6.16
CA ILE A 17 11.78 -25.39 -7.21
C ILE A 17 13.24 -25.81 -6.93
N ALA A 18 13.68 -25.81 -5.67
CA ALA A 18 15.02 -26.27 -5.31
C ALA A 18 15.18 -27.79 -5.54
N GLY A 19 14.13 -28.57 -5.28
CA GLY A 19 14.12 -30.02 -5.57
C GLY A 19 14.18 -30.33 -7.06
N LEU A 20 13.46 -29.57 -7.90
CA LEU A 20 13.50 -29.73 -9.35
C LEU A 20 14.90 -29.49 -9.94
N ALA A 21 15.70 -28.62 -9.33
CA ALA A 21 17.07 -28.31 -9.80
C ALA A 21 17.98 -29.56 -9.86
N GLN A 22 17.69 -30.57 -9.05
CA GLN A 22 18.48 -31.81 -8.98
C GLN A 22 18.19 -32.77 -10.13
N HIS A 23 17.09 -32.56 -10.85
CA HIS A 23 16.60 -33.45 -11.90
C HIS A 23 16.70 -32.83 -13.32
N LEU A 24 17.07 -31.56 -13.42
CA LEU A 24 17.17 -30.82 -14.68
C LEU A 24 18.62 -30.69 -15.12
N HIS A 25 18.89 -31.09 -16.35
CA HIS A 25 20.26 -31.13 -16.91
C HIS A 25 20.39 -30.33 -18.20
N SER A 26 19.28 -29.81 -18.76
CA SER A 26 19.29 -28.94 -19.93
C SER A 26 19.60 -27.50 -19.57
N ALA A 27 20.35 -26.79 -20.41
CA ALA A 27 20.67 -25.39 -20.24
C ALA A 27 19.41 -24.50 -20.23
N ASP A 28 18.42 -24.80 -21.07
CA ASP A 28 17.14 -24.07 -21.15
C ASP A 28 16.29 -24.29 -19.91
N ASP A 29 16.28 -25.51 -19.36
CA ASP A 29 15.58 -25.82 -18.12
C ASP A 29 16.21 -25.10 -16.92
N MET A 30 17.54 -25.03 -16.88
CA MET A 30 18.28 -24.29 -15.86
C MET A 30 18.02 -22.79 -15.91
N ALA A 31 17.93 -22.22 -17.14
CA ALA A 31 17.57 -20.80 -17.32
C ALA A 31 16.15 -20.52 -16.85
N THR A 32 15.21 -21.39 -17.17
CA THR A 32 13.81 -21.29 -16.74
C THR A 32 13.70 -21.41 -15.22
N LEU A 33 14.41 -22.38 -14.62
CA LEU A 33 14.46 -22.57 -13.16
C LEU A 33 15.05 -21.34 -12.46
N SER A 34 16.08 -20.74 -13.03
CA SER A 34 16.69 -19.52 -12.49
C SER A 34 15.71 -18.34 -12.50
N ARG A 35 14.91 -18.19 -13.55
CA ARG A 35 13.85 -17.17 -13.63
C ARG A 35 12.76 -17.43 -12.58
N LEU A 36 12.31 -18.67 -12.42
CA LEU A 36 11.31 -19.04 -11.39
C LEU A 36 11.85 -18.79 -9.98
N LYS A 37 13.11 -19.13 -9.69
CA LYS A 37 13.76 -18.81 -8.41
C LYS A 37 13.80 -17.31 -8.14
N ALA A 38 14.17 -16.51 -9.13
CA ALA A 38 14.21 -15.06 -9.01
C ALA A 38 12.81 -14.48 -8.74
N GLU A 39 11.78 -15.01 -9.40
CA GLU A 39 10.40 -14.55 -9.21
C GLU A 39 9.86 -14.94 -7.83
N VAL A 40 10.10 -16.17 -7.36
CA VAL A 40 9.73 -16.58 -6.00
C VAL A 40 10.48 -15.74 -4.96
N ALA A 41 11.77 -15.45 -5.17
CA ALA A 41 12.54 -14.59 -4.28
C ALA A 41 11.99 -13.15 -4.26
N ARG A 42 11.54 -12.63 -5.42
CA ARG A 42 10.87 -11.32 -5.53
C ARG A 42 9.56 -11.30 -4.75
N LEU A 43 8.74 -12.34 -4.88
CA LEU A 43 7.46 -12.48 -4.18
C LEU A 43 7.61 -12.76 -2.68
N SER A 44 8.73 -13.39 -2.29
CA SER A 44 9.07 -13.72 -0.89
C SER A 44 9.77 -12.58 -0.16
N ARG A 45 10.27 -11.58 -0.91
CA ARG A 45 10.83 -10.40 -0.28
C ARG A 45 9.73 -9.74 0.55
N PRO A 46 9.95 -9.47 1.85
CA PRO A 46 9.01 -8.63 2.59
C PRO A 46 8.85 -7.36 1.76
N ALA A 47 7.62 -7.04 1.40
CA ALA A 47 7.35 -5.78 0.72
C ALA A 47 8.03 -4.70 1.56
N ASN A 48 8.97 -3.96 0.96
CA ASN A 48 9.45 -2.76 1.62
C ASN A 48 8.17 -1.99 1.95
N PRO A 49 7.87 -1.67 3.21
CA PRO A 49 6.59 -1.08 3.56
C PRO A 49 6.28 0.21 2.77
N THR A 50 7.32 0.83 2.21
CA THR A 50 7.17 1.99 1.30
C THR A 50 7.16 1.60 -0.19
N SER A 51 7.22 0.30 -0.53
CA SER A 51 7.17 -0.14 -1.93
C SER A 51 5.79 0.18 -2.52
N GLY A 52 5.77 1.01 -3.56
CA GLY A 52 4.54 1.50 -4.19
C GLY A 52 4.11 2.90 -3.72
N LEU A 53 4.82 3.51 -2.76
CA LEU A 53 4.68 4.93 -2.45
C LEU A 53 5.76 5.70 -3.20
N HIS A 54 5.34 6.68 -4.00
CA HIS A 54 6.21 7.67 -4.59
C HIS A 54 6.29 8.88 -3.65
N GLU A 55 7.38 9.60 -3.61
CA GLU A 55 7.56 10.83 -2.79
C GLU A 55 7.00 10.69 -1.36
N PHE A 56 7.46 9.67 -0.62
CA PHE A 56 7.08 9.47 0.77
C PHE A 56 8.12 10.08 1.72
N ASP A 57 7.67 10.92 2.65
CA ASP A 57 8.50 11.47 3.74
C ASP A 57 8.30 10.69 5.04
N PRO A 58 9.16 9.71 5.36
CA PRO A 58 9.04 8.92 6.56
C PRO A 58 9.20 9.74 7.84
N THR A 59 9.83 10.92 7.77
CA THR A 59 10.04 11.78 8.93
C THR A 59 8.71 12.38 9.41
N ARG A 60 7.83 12.73 8.49
CA ARG A 60 6.47 13.20 8.85
C ARG A 60 5.66 12.10 9.53
N PHE A 61 5.71 10.89 8.97
CA PHE A 61 5.01 9.75 9.56
C PHE A 61 5.51 9.44 10.97
N GLN A 62 6.84 9.43 11.17
CA GLN A 62 7.41 9.20 12.49
C GLN A 62 7.02 10.30 13.48
N ARG A 63 7.09 11.58 13.08
CA ARG A 63 6.66 12.70 13.94
C ARG A 63 5.20 12.58 14.36
N LEU A 64 4.32 12.13 13.48
CA LEU A 64 2.91 11.91 13.80
C LEU A 64 2.77 10.85 14.91
N LEU A 65 3.52 9.75 14.83
CA LEU A 65 3.52 8.71 15.86
C LEU A 65 4.13 9.19 17.18
N ASP A 66 5.21 9.96 17.11
CA ASP A 66 5.87 10.53 18.29
C ASP A 66 4.95 11.51 19.03
N LEU A 67 4.20 12.33 18.29
CA LEU A 67 3.20 13.26 18.87
C LEU A 67 2.05 12.53 19.54
N ALA A 68 1.58 11.42 18.98
CA ALA A 68 0.55 10.60 19.58
C ALA A 68 1.04 9.90 20.85
N GLY A 69 2.33 9.62 20.92
CA GLY A 69 2.94 8.88 22.00
C GLY A 69 2.56 7.40 22.04
N PRO A 70 3.27 6.58 22.85
CA PRO A 70 3.11 5.13 22.82
C PRO A 70 1.71 4.64 23.20
N ALA A 71 1.00 5.38 24.07
CA ALA A 71 -0.33 5.01 24.52
C ALA A 71 -1.40 5.16 23.42
N MET A 72 -1.25 6.14 22.50
CA MET A 72 -2.25 6.47 21.51
C MET A 72 -1.87 6.05 20.10
N ALA A 73 -0.60 5.79 19.83
CA ALA A 73 -0.11 5.48 18.48
C ALA A 73 -0.81 4.25 17.86
N GLY A 74 -1.11 3.21 18.64
CA GLY A 74 -1.83 2.04 18.16
C GLY A 74 -3.26 2.38 17.70
N SER A 75 -3.99 3.18 18.47
CA SER A 75 -5.32 3.65 18.12
C SER A 75 -5.29 4.58 16.90
N LEU A 76 -4.31 5.48 16.84
CA LEU A 76 -4.10 6.35 15.69
C LEU A 76 -3.88 5.56 14.39
N LEU A 77 -2.99 4.56 14.43
CA LEU A 77 -2.70 3.71 13.27
C LEU A 77 -3.96 2.94 12.80
N ALA A 78 -4.76 2.43 13.75
CA ALA A 78 -6.00 1.73 13.42
C ALA A 78 -7.00 2.66 12.72
N HIS A 79 -7.29 3.83 13.32
CA HIS A 79 -8.21 4.81 12.72
C HIS A 79 -7.71 5.31 11.35
N LEU A 80 -6.41 5.59 11.23
CA LEU A 80 -5.80 5.99 9.96
C LEU A 80 -6.00 4.91 8.88
N ALA A 81 -5.78 3.63 9.22
CA ALA A 81 -5.98 2.53 8.27
C ALA A 81 -7.46 2.39 7.84
N ASP A 82 -8.40 2.61 8.75
CA ASP A 82 -9.84 2.54 8.48
C ASP A 82 -10.29 3.72 7.61
N ASP A 83 -9.84 4.93 7.91
CA ASP A 83 -10.16 6.12 7.12
C ASP A 83 -9.59 6.03 5.70
N LEU A 84 -8.34 5.57 5.55
CA LEU A 84 -7.74 5.34 4.23
C LEU A 84 -8.51 4.25 3.44
N ALA A 85 -8.93 3.16 4.10
CA ALA A 85 -9.73 2.11 3.48
C ALA A 85 -11.11 2.61 3.04
N ARG A 86 -11.72 3.50 3.84
CA ARG A 86 -12.97 4.19 3.48
C ARG A 86 -12.78 5.09 2.25
N CYS A 87 -11.73 5.91 2.22
CA CYS A 87 -11.40 6.75 1.06
C CYS A 87 -11.20 5.91 -0.21
N ARG A 88 -10.52 4.75 -0.08
CA ARG A 88 -10.35 3.80 -1.18
C ARG A 88 -11.68 3.33 -1.76
N THR A 89 -12.60 2.93 -0.90
CA THR A 89 -13.93 2.46 -1.32
C THR A 89 -14.70 3.58 -2.01
N LEU A 90 -14.73 4.77 -1.43
CA LEU A 90 -15.42 5.93 -1.99
C LEU A 90 -14.84 6.35 -3.35
N ALA A 91 -13.51 6.35 -3.50
CA ALA A 91 -12.86 6.68 -4.76
C ALA A 91 -13.18 5.65 -5.85
N LEU A 92 -13.16 4.35 -5.52
CA LEU A 92 -13.46 3.27 -6.45
C LEU A 92 -14.93 3.31 -6.90
N THR A 93 -15.87 3.30 -5.95
CA THR A 93 -17.32 3.31 -6.26
C THR A 93 -17.72 4.63 -6.88
N GLY A 94 -17.20 5.75 -6.39
CA GLY A 94 -17.47 7.06 -6.96
C GLY A 94 -17.04 7.17 -8.42
N SER A 95 -15.90 6.59 -8.79
CA SER A 95 -15.45 6.56 -10.18
C SER A 95 -16.30 5.64 -11.06
N SER A 96 -16.68 4.46 -10.55
CA SER A 96 -17.50 3.50 -11.30
C SER A 96 -18.91 4.04 -11.56
N ASP A 97 -19.50 4.68 -10.58
CA ASP A 97 -20.89 5.14 -10.59
C ASP A 97 -21.03 6.60 -11.02
N GLN A 98 -19.90 7.27 -11.35
CA GLN A 98 -19.83 8.71 -11.63
C GLN A 98 -20.46 9.55 -10.49
N ASN A 99 -20.30 9.08 -9.24
CA ASN A 99 -20.75 9.77 -8.05
C ASN A 99 -19.72 10.85 -7.64
N TRP A 100 -19.93 12.06 -8.13
CA TRP A 100 -19.04 13.19 -7.91
C TRP A 100 -18.94 13.61 -6.44
N ASP A 101 -20.01 13.45 -5.67
CA ASP A 101 -19.99 13.74 -4.24
C ASP A 101 -19.06 12.79 -3.48
N ALA A 102 -19.14 11.49 -3.78
CA ALA A 102 -18.24 10.49 -3.20
C ALA A 102 -16.76 10.75 -3.60
N LEU A 103 -16.51 11.15 -4.83
CA LEU A 103 -15.16 11.50 -5.29
C LEU A 103 -14.62 12.75 -4.58
N ARG A 104 -15.44 13.79 -4.41
CA ARG A 104 -15.07 15.00 -3.67
C ARG A 104 -14.81 14.70 -2.20
N GLU A 105 -15.69 13.93 -1.55
CA GLU A 105 -15.51 13.51 -0.15
C GLU A 105 -14.20 12.74 0.02
N SER A 106 -13.98 11.70 -0.78
CA SER A 106 -12.79 10.86 -0.67
C SER A 106 -11.51 11.65 -0.91
N SER A 107 -11.46 12.47 -1.95
CA SER A 107 -10.28 13.26 -2.29
C SER A 107 -9.97 14.31 -1.21
N HIS A 108 -10.98 15.00 -0.68
CA HIS A 108 -10.79 15.99 0.38
C HIS A 108 -10.20 15.38 1.65
N ILE A 109 -10.73 14.24 2.10
CA ILE A 109 -10.21 13.51 3.27
C ILE A 109 -8.78 13.03 2.97
N LEU A 110 -8.56 12.48 1.77
CA LEU A 110 -7.27 11.90 1.39
C LEU A 110 -6.14 12.95 1.31
N ILE A 111 -6.42 14.17 0.85
CA ILE A 111 -5.47 15.28 0.86
C ILE A 111 -4.91 15.49 2.28
N SER A 112 -5.78 15.55 3.27
CA SER A 112 -5.40 15.78 4.67
C SER A 112 -4.64 14.60 5.26
N LEU A 113 -5.13 13.37 5.05
CA LEU A 113 -4.51 12.16 5.59
C LEU A 113 -3.14 11.91 4.96
N ALA A 114 -3.04 11.94 3.62
CA ALA A 114 -1.80 11.70 2.91
C ALA A 114 -0.73 12.75 3.26
N GLY A 115 -1.12 14.03 3.33
CA GLY A 115 -0.22 15.11 3.73
C GLY A 115 0.31 14.96 5.15
N SER A 116 -0.55 14.56 6.10
CA SER A 116 -0.16 14.40 7.51
C SER A 116 0.85 13.25 7.72
N VAL A 117 0.74 12.18 6.93
CA VAL A 117 1.64 11.03 6.99
C VAL A 117 2.85 11.14 6.04
N GLY A 118 2.92 12.20 5.24
CA GLY A 118 4.05 12.43 4.33
C GLY A 118 3.97 11.65 3.01
N ALA A 119 2.81 11.17 2.60
CA ALA A 119 2.57 10.55 1.30
C ALA A 119 2.30 11.62 0.24
N LEU A 120 3.36 12.34 -0.17
CA LEU A 120 3.24 13.60 -0.93
C LEU A 120 2.72 13.39 -2.35
N SER A 121 3.14 12.34 -3.04
CA SER A 121 2.61 11.99 -4.36
C SER A 121 1.11 11.67 -4.28
N LEU A 122 0.69 10.86 -3.29
CA LEU A 122 -0.71 10.54 -3.08
C LEU A 122 -1.55 11.80 -2.74
N GLN A 123 -0.99 12.72 -1.95
CA GLN A 123 -1.61 14.01 -1.68
C GLN A 123 -1.85 14.79 -2.98
N GLY A 124 -0.84 14.93 -3.85
CA GLY A 124 -0.96 15.63 -5.13
C GLY A 124 -1.97 14.96 -6.08
N MET A 125 -2.02 13.64 -6.09
CA MET A 125 -3.05 12.91 -6.84
C MET A 125 -4.46 13.15 -6.28
N ALA A 126 -4.62 13.21 -4.97
CA ALA A 126 -5.90 13.52 -4.34
C ALA A 126 -6.36 14.97 -4.65
N GLU A 127 -5.44 15.94 -4.69
CA GLU A 127 -5.72 17.31 -5.10
C GLU A 127 -6.20 17.38 -6.57
N THR A 128 -5.52 16.62 -7.44
CA THR A 128 -5.91 16.50 -8.85
C THR A 128 -7.28 15.86 -9.00
N LEU A 129 -7.55 14.76 -8.25
CA LEU A 129 -8.86 14.10 -8.23
C LEU A 129 -9.95 15.04 -7.74
N ASN A 130 -9.68 15.82 -6.70
CA ASN A 130 -10.63 16.81 -6.17
C ASN A 130 -11.02 17.85 -7.22
N THR A 131 -10.02 18.37 -7.94
CA THR A 131 -10.24 19.33 -9.03
C THR A 131 -11.08 18.71 -10.17
N ALA A 132 -10.70 17.51 -10.63
CA ALA A 132 -11.43 16.80 -11.68
C ALA A 132 -12.87 16.44 -11.26
N ALA A 133 -13.09 16.08 -9.99
CA ALA A 133 -14.41 15.79 -9.45
C ALA A 133 -15.31 17.05 -9.35
N HIS A 134 -14.73 18.20 -9.04
CA HIS A 134 -15.47 19.48 -9.08
C HIS A 134 -15.84 19.89 -10.49
N ALA A 135 -14.96 19.64 -11.47
CA ALA A 135 -15.21 19.90 -12.89
C ALA A 135 -16.05 18.80 -13.56
N GLN A 136 -16.34 17.68 -12.86
CA GLN A 136 -17.05 16.51 -13.38
C GLN A 136 -16.38 15.91 -14.63
N GLU A 137 -15.04 15.89 -14.65
CA GLU A 137 -14.23 15.42 -15.76
C GLU A 137 -14.05 13.90 -15.73
N VAL A 138 -14.91 13.17 -16.45
CA VAL A 138 -14.90 11.70 -16.48
C VAL A 138 -13.55 11.15 -16.93
N THR A 139 -12.97 11.70 -18.01
CA THR A 139 -11.73 11.20 -18.60
C THR A 139 -10.54 11.38 -17.64
N ALA A 140 -10.39 12.57 -17.07
CA ALA A 140 -9.32 12.86 -16.11
C ALA A 140 -9.42 11.99 -14.86
N THR A 141 -10.64 11.86 -14.31
CA THR A 141 -10.91 10.99 -13.16
C THR A 141 -10.55 9.53 -13.46
N SER A 142 -11.07 8.97 -14.56
CA SER A 142 -10.83 7.57 -14.93
C SER A 142 -9.35 7.26 -15.19
N ALA A 143 -8.59 8.21 -15.74
CA ALA A 143 -7.16 8.04 -15.96
C ALA A 143 -6.35 8.04 -14.64
N LEU A 144 -6.78 8.81 -13.65
CA LEU A 144 -6.07 9.00 -12.38
C LEU A 144 -6.32 7.88 -11.37
N ILE A 145 -7.54 7.35 -11.31
CA ILE A 145 -7.98 6.39 -10.29
C ILE A 145 -7.06 5.17 -10.15
N PRO A 146 -6.58 4.49 -11.21
CA PRO A 146 -5.73 3.30 -11.04
C PRO A 146 -4.42 3.60 -10.28
N ALA A 147 -3.76 4.71 -10.60
CA ALA A 147 -2.52 5.12 -9.95
C ALA A 147 -2.77 5.52 -8.49
N LEU A 148 -3.81 6.32 -8.22
CA LEU A 148 -4.21 6.74 -6.89
C LEU A 148 -4.54 5.54 -6.00
N LEU A 149 -5.32 4.57 -6.49
CA LEU A 149 -5.66 3.37 -5.71
C LEU A 149 -4.43 2.51 -5.43
N SER A 150 -3.49 2.41 -6.37
CA SER A 150 -2.23 1.67 -6.17
C SER A 150 -1.39 2.26 -5.04
N GLU A 151 -1.20 3.58 -5.01
CA GLU A 151 -0.47 4.24 -3.92
C GLU A 151 -1.23 4.21 -2.60
N LEU A 152 -2.55 4.36 -2.64
CA LEU A 152 -3.38 4.27 -1.46
C LEU A 152 -3.32 2.87 -0.82
N ASP A 153 -3.33 1.80 -1.63
CA ASP A 153 -3.14 0.44 -1.14
C ASP A 153 -1.76 0.23 -0.51
N ALA A 154 -0.71 0.85 -1.08
CA ALA A 154 0.63 0.82 -0.51
C ALA A 154 0.69 1.56 0.84
N LEU A 155 0.03 2.71 0.97
CA LEU A 155 -0.04 3.47 2.22
C LEU A 155 -0.82 2.69 3.30
N ILE A 156 -1.96 2.08 2.95
CA ILE A 156 -2.73 1.23 3.87
C ILE A 156 -1.87 0.07 4.37
N ALA A 157 -1.12 -0.57 3.48
CA ALA A 157 -0.22 -1.66 3.84
C ALA A 157 0.90 -1.20 4.78
N LEU A 158 1.50 -0.03 4.53
CA LEU A 158 2.51 0.58 5.41
C LEU A 158 1.94 0.83 6.80
N VAL A 159 0.78 1.50 6.90
CA VAL A 159 0.15 1.84 8.19
C VAL A 159 -0.16 0.58 9.00
N ARG A 160 -0.72 -0.46 8.34
CA ARG A 160 -1.04 -1.74 9.00
C ARG A 160 0.19 -2.54 9.42
N ALA A 161 1.31 -2.40 8.70
CA ALA A 161 2.56 -3.08 9.02
C ALA A 161 3.37 -2.36 10.10
N THR A 162 3.04 -1.09 10.40
CA THR A 162 3.78 -0.27 11.37
C THR A 162 3.44 -0.71 12.78
N PRO A 163 4.44 -1.16 13.58
CA PRO A 163 4.20 -1.50 14.99
C PRO A 163 3.96 -0.22 15.80
N ALA A 164 3.01 -0.28 16.72
CA ALA A 164 2.86 0.80 17.70
C ALA A 164 4.16 0.94 18.52
N PRO A 165 4.66 2.16 18.78
CA PRO A 165 5.81 2.38 19.62
C PRO A 165 5.59 1.72 20.99
N LYS A 166 6.55 0.91 21.44
CA LYS A 166 6.50 0.37 22.80
C LYS A 166 6.81 1.51 23.77
N GLY A 167 5.91 1.77 24.70
CA GLY A 167 6.22 2.66 25.81
C GLY A 167 7.48 2.13 26.51
N SER A 168 8.48 2.99 26.69
CA SER A 168 9.55 2.68 27.63
C SER A 168 8.86 2.53 28.99
N ALA A 169 8.88 1.33 29.53
CA ALA A 169 8.49 1.14 30.92
C ALA A 169 9.40 2.01 31.81
N PRO A 170 8.86 2.69 32.81
CA PRO A 170 9.63 3.51 33.73
C PRO A 170 10.65 2.68 34.52
#